data_4f3a51e38fad5920fbbc02498e528bf8
#
_entry.id   4f3a51e38fad5920fbbc02498e528bf8
#
_cell.length_a   1.000
_cell.length_b   1.000
_cell.length_c   1.000
_cell.angle_alpha   90.00
_cell.angle_beta   90.00
_cell.angle_gamma   90.00
#
_symmetry.space_group_name_H-M   'P 1'
#
loop_
_entity.id
_entity.type
_entity.pdbx_description
1 polymer ?
#
loop_
_entity_poly.entity_id
_entity_poly.type
_entity_poly.pdbx_seq_one_letter_code
_entity_poly.pdbx_strand_id
1 'polypeptide(L)' 'MTDDERAVLTFEEQHPRNDRTKEALIRTELAVSWVRYRQVLLRLIAREDVVREFPVVAHRVQRATEKSVADRVARRVG' A
#
# COMPACT_ATOMS: atom_id res chain seq x y z
N MET A 1 -4.44 -7.30 -14.93
CA MET A 1 -3.59 -6.33 -14.22
C MET A 1 -2.76 -5.54 -15.23
N THR A 2 -2.77 -4.22 -15.12
CA THR A 2 -1.99 -3.36 -16.03
C THR A 2 -0.53 -3.27 -15.60
N ASP A 3 0.34 -2.78 -16.50
CA ASP A 3 1.76 -2.58 -16.18
C ASP A 3 1.95 -1.54 -15.06
N ASP A 4 1.14 -0.48 -15.04
CA ASP A 4 1.17 0.53 -13.98
C ASP A 4 0.78 -0.06 -12.62
N GLU A 5 -0.23 -0.90 -12.61
CA GLU A 5 -0.67 -1.60 -11.38
C GLU A 5 0.42 -2.54 -10.87
N ARG A 6 1.06 -3.28 -11.77
CA ARG A 6 2.18 -4.16 -11.45
C ARG A 6 3.36 -3.37 -10.89
N ALA A 7 3.64 -2.22 -11.46
CA ALA A 7 4.72 -1.34 -11.00
C ALA A 7 4.50 -0.89 -9.54
N VAL A 8 3.26 -0.54 -9.19
CA VAL A 8 2.90 -0.16 -7.81
C VAL A 8 3.12 -1.33 -6.85
N LEU A 9 2.65 -2.51 -7.21
CA LEU A 9 2.75 -3.69 -6.37
C LEU A 9 4.21 -4.16 -6.20
N THR A 10 4.99 -4.13 -7.27
CA THR A 10 6.41 -4.47 -7.23
C THR A 10 7.18 -3.48 -6.37
N PHE A 11 6.86 -2.19 -6.50
CA PHE A 11 7.46 -1.14 -5.67
C PHE A 11 7.17 -1.38 -4.18
N GLU A 12 5.92 -1.69 -3.83
CA GLU A 12 5.52 -1.98 -2.45
C GLU A 12 6.25 -3.20 -1.89
N GLU A 13 6.44 -4.22 -2.71
CA GLU A 13 7.18 -5.43 -2.33
C GLU A 13 8.64 -5.11 -1.99
N GLN A 14 9.27 -4.24 -2.78
CA GLN A 14 10.67 -3.85 -2.60
C GLN A 14 10.88 -2.83 -1.49
N HIS A 15 9.86 -2.02 -1.19
CA HIS A 15 9.93 -0.93 -0.20
C HIS A 15 8.82 -1.06 0.83
N PRO A 16 8.90 -2.04 1.74
CA PRO A 16 7.80 -2.27 2.70
C PRO A 16 7.68 -1.23 3.81
N ARG A 17 8.75 -0.51 4.13
CA ARG A 17 8.72 0.50 5.18
C ARG A 17 8.14 1.82 4.68
N ASN A 18 7.17 2.36 5.44
CA ASN A 18 6.55 3.65 5.15
C ASN A 18 7.38 4.76 5.80
N ASP A 19 8.36 5.28 5.08
CA ASP A 19 9.24 6.34 5.54
C ASP A 19 9.38 7.45 4.49
N ARG A 20 10.15 8.50 4.82
CA ARG A 20 10.36 9.64 3.92
C ARG A 20 11.09 9.26 2.64
N THR A 21 11.99 8.30 2.72
CA THR A 21 12.70 7.79 1.55
C THR A 21 11.73 7.17 0.56
N LYS A 22 10.80 6.35 1.06
CA LYS A 22 9.76 5.74 0.24
C LYS A 22 8.87 6.79 -0.41
N GLU A 23 8.45 7.82 0.33
CA GLU A 23 7.65 8.92 -0.21
C GLU A 23 8.36 9.63 -1.35
N ALA A 24 9.64 9.95 -1.19
CA ALA A 24 10.46 10.59 -2.22
C ALA A 24 10.58 9.72 -3.46
N LEU A 25 10.81 8.42 -3.29
CA LEU A 25 10.89 7.46 -4.40
C LEU A 25 9.57 7.33 -5.15
N ILE A 26 8.45 7.35 -4.46
CA ILE A 26 7.13 7.32 -5.08
C ILE A 26 6.94 8.51 -6.01
N ARG A 27 7.35 9.71 -5.59
CA ARG A 27 7.27 10.91 -6.41
C ARG A 27 8.17 10.84 -7.64
N THR A 28 9.40 10.37 -7.47
CA THR A 28 10.38 10.33 -8.55
C THR A 28 10.17 9.18 -9.52
N GLU A 29 9.89 7.98 -9.01
CA GLU A 29 9.77 6.77 -9.84
C GLU A 29 8.36 6.54 -10.37
N LEU A 30 7.33 6.81 -9.56
CA LEU A 30 5.94 6.56 -9.93
C LEU A 30 5.18 7.83 -10.32
N ALA A 31 5.77 9.00 -10.08
CA ALA A 31 5.21 10.31 -10.41
C ALA A 31 3.82 10.55 -9.80
N VAL A 32 3.57 10.04 -8.61
CA VAL A 32 2.31 10.22 -7.88
C VAL A 32 2.59 10.71 -6.46
N SER A 33 1.58 11.32 -5.83
CA SER A 33 1.66 11.71 -4.42
C SER A 33 1.53 10.50 -3.51
N TRP A 34 1.97 10.65 -2.27
CA TRP A 34 1.82 9.62 -1.23
C TRP A 34 0.35 9.22 -1.06
N VAL A 35 -0.55 10.20 -0.98
CA VAL A 35 -1.98 9.96 -0.79
C VAL A 35 -2.55 9.16 -1.97
N ARG A 36 -2.21 9.54 -3.19
CA ARG A 36 -2.67 8.85 -4.40
C ARG A 36 -2.14 7.41 -4.44
N TYR A 37 -0.87 7.23 -4.12
CA TYR A 37 -0.24 5.91 -4.05
C TYR A 37 -0.99 5.00 -3.08
N ARG A 38 -1.28 5.49 -1.87
CA ARG A 38 -2.02 4.73 -0.87
C ARG A 38 -3.43 4.36 -1.34
N GLN A 39 -4.13 5.28 -1.99
CA GLN A 39 -5.46 5.02 -2.54
C GLN A 39 -5.44 3.92 -3.59
N VAL A 40 -4.50 3.99 -4.51
CA VAL A 40 -4.34 2.98 -5.57
C VAL A 40 -3.99 1.63 -4.97
N LEU A 41 -3.05 1.61 -4.03
CA LEU A 41 -2.61 0.37 -3.37
C LEU A 41 -3.75 -0.33 -2.65
N LEU A 42 -4.58 0.42 -1.91
CA LEU A 42 -5.72 -0.14 -1.19
C LEU A 42 -6.77 -0.73 -2.13
N ARG A 43 -6.98 -0.12 -3.29
CA ARG A 43 -7.86 -0.68 -4.31
C ARG A 43 -7.32 -1.97 -4.89
N LEU A 44 -6.02 -2.00 -5.16
CA LEU A 44 -5.36 -3.16 -5.75
C LEU A 44 -5.43 -4.38 -4.84
N ILE A 45 -5.13 -4.23 -3.57
CA ILE A 45 -5.12 -5.36 -2.63
C ILE A 45 -6.51 -5.93 -2.34
N ALA A 46 -7.57 -5.20 -2.71
CA ALA A 46 -8.94 -5.70 -2.60
C ALA A 46 -9.32 -6.61 -3.79
N ARG A 47 -8.55 -6.62 -4.84
CA ARG A 47 -8.81 -7.41 -6.05
C ARG A 47 -8.26 -8.82 -5.90
N GLU A 48 -9.07 -9.79 -6.33
CA GLU A 48 -8.72 -11.20 -6.24
C GLU A 48 -7.48 -11.58 -7.06
N ASP A 49 -7.35 -11.02 -8.27
CA ASP A 49 -6.19 -11.27 -9.13
C ASP A 49 -4.89 -10.77 -8.50
N VAL A 50 -4.95 -9.66 -7.79
CA VAL A 50 -3.80 -9.08 -7.08
C VAL A 50 -3.42 -9.94 -5.87
N VAL A 51 -4.40 -10.40 -5.10
CA VAL A 51 -4.16 -11.26 -3.94
C VAL A 51 -3.51 -12.57 -4.37
N ARG A 52 -3.90 -13.11 -5.51
CA ARG A 52 -3.30 -14.33 -6.05
C ARG A 52 -1.84 -14.15 -6.45
N GLU A 53 -1.54 -13.05 -7.14
CA GLU A 53 -0.21 -12.81 -7.68
C GLU A 53 0.76 -12.19 -6.66
N PHE A 54 0.23 -11.37 -5.75
CA PHE A 54 1.01 -10.69 -4.72
C PHE A 54 0.43 -10.93 -3.33
N PRO A 55 0.36 -12.20 -2.87
CA PRO A 55 -0.30 -12.52 -1.60
C PRO A 55 0.39 -11.90 -0.38
N VAL A 56 1.72 -11.83 -0.39
CA VAL A 56 2.50 -11.28 0.74
C VAL A 56 2.27 -9.77 0.84
N VAL A 57 2.29 -9.06 -0.28
CA VAL A 57 2.04 -7.62 -0.33
C VAL A 57 0.62 -7.31 0.15
N ALA A 58 -0.38 -8.00 -0.41
CA ALA A 58 -1.78 -7.80 -0.05
C ALA A 58 -2.01 -8.02 1.45
N HIS A 59 -1.49 -9.10 2.00
CA HIS A 59 -1.64 -9.46 3.40
C HIS A 59 -0.98 -8.42 4.33
N ARG A 60 0.24 -8.01 3.98
CA ARG A 60 0.99 -7.02 4.77
C ARG A 60 0.31 -5.66 4.80
N VAL A 61 -0.19 -5.20 3.65
CA VAL A 61 -0.90 -3.92 3.56
C VAL A 61 -2.23 -3.97 4.30
N GLN A 62 -2.97 -5.06 4.19
CA GLN A 62 -4.22 -5.26 4.92
C GLN A 62 -3.99 -5.21 6.44
N ARG A 63 -2.97 -5.89 6.93
CA ARG A 63 -2.63 -5.89 8.36
C ARG A 63 -2.27 -4.50 8.86
N ALA A 64 -1.46 -3.77 8.12
CA ALA A 64 -1.07 -2.40 8.47
C ALA A 64 -2.29 -1.47 8.54
N THR A 65 -3.23 -1.63 7.61
CA THR A 65 -4.48 -0.86 7.58
C THR A 65 -5.38 -1.20 8.77
N GLU A 66 -5.55 -2.47 9.08
CA GLU A 66 -6.34 -2.94 10.23
C GLU A 66 -5.76 -2.41 11.55
N LYS A 67 -4.45 -2.46 11.70
CA LYS A 67 -3.77 -1.92 12.88
C LYS A 67 -4.00 -0.42 13.01
N SER A 68 -3.93 0.31 11.92
CA SER A 68 -4.16 1.76 11.89
C SER A 68 -5.59 2.11 12.32
N VAL A 69 -6.58 1.35 11.85
CA VAL A 69 -7.99 1.53 12.22
C VAL A 69 -8.19 1.19 13.71
N ALA A 70 -7.62 0.09 14.18
CA ALA A 70 -7.70 -0.31 15.58
C ALA A 70 -7.10 0.75 16.50
N ASP A 71 -5.96 1.34 16.14
CA ASP A 71 -5.32 2.41 16.91
C ASP A 71 -6.21 3.66 16.98
N ARG A 72 -6.90 4.02 15.90
CA ARG A 72 -7.84 5.15 15.87
C ARG A 72 -9.02 4.91 16.79
N VAL A 73 -9.59 3.70 16.76
CA VAL A 73 -10.72 3.32 17.61
C VAL A 73 -10.31 3.37 19.07
N ALA A 74 -9.13 2.84 19.41
CA ALA A 74 -8.61 2.87 20.78
C ALA A 74 -8.43 4.30 21.30
N ARG A 75 -7.97 5.23 20.46
CA ARG A 75 -7.82 6.64 20.82
C ARG A 75 -9.15 7.33 21.07
N ARG A 76 -10.21 6.96 20.34
CA ARG A 76 -11.55 7.52 20.51
C ARG A 76 -12.20 7.07 21.81
N VAL A 77 -11.94 5.84 22.21
CA VAL A 77 -12.54 5.23 23.41
C VAL A 77 -11.79 5.63 24.67
N GLY A 78 -10.51 5.94 24.53
CA GLY A 78 -9.69 6.39 25.64
C GLY A 78 -9.74 7.89 25.83
#